data_325ac3765731eec21573e620fb2d09a0
#
_entry.id   325ac3765731eec21573e620fb2d09a0
#
_cell.length_a   1.000
_cell.length_b   1.000
_cell.length_c   1.000
_cell.angle_alpha   90.00
_cell.angle_beta   90.00
_cell.angle_gamma   90.00
#
_symmetry.space_group_name_H-M   'P 1'
#
loop_
_entity.id
_entity.type
_entity.pdbx_description
1 polymer ?
#
loop_
_entity_poly.entity_id
_entity_poly.type
_entity_poly.pdbx_seq_one_letter_code
_entity_poly.pdbx_strand_id
1 'polypeptide(L)'
;DPDIISAIKSQADQLSFAHTGFCTSEPAEELTELLIKYAPGDLDRVYLVSGGSEATEAAIKLARQFHIENGEPERKNLIARKQSYHGNTLGALAAGGNEWRRKQFSPLLINVSHISPCYEYILREETETAYEYGQRMAQELEDEILRLGPKSVMAFMAEPVVGATLGAVPAVDGYFQKIRKICDQYGVLLILDEVMCGMGRTGYLYACNADNIAPDILCIAKGLGAGYQPIGAMLCTSHIYECIENGSGLFQHGHTYLGHPVAAAAANAVIKLSLIHISEPTRQFA
;
A
#
# COMPACT_ATOMS: atom_id res chain seq x y z
N ASP A 1 -11.55 22.96 3.05
CA ASP A 1 -11.38 23.25 4.48
C ASP A 1 -10.38 24.39 4.68
N PRO A 2 -10.65 25.40 5.53
CA PRO A 2 -9.82 26.58 5.71
C PRO A 2 -8.47 26.26 6.39
N ASP A 3 -8.44 25.29 7.29
CA ASP A 3 -7.22 24.95 8.04
C ASP A 3 -6.18 24.29 7.13
N ILE A 4 -6.63 23.42 6.20
CA ILE A 4 -5.76 22.81 5.21
C ILE A 4 -5.20 23.87 4.26
N ILE A 5 -6.02 24.80 3.80
CA ILE A 5 -5.58 25.91 2.94
C ILE A 5 -4.58 26.81 3.66
N SER A 6 -4.82 27.08 4.94
CA SER A 6 -3.91 27.88 5.79
C SER A 6 -2.56 27.19 5.96
N ALA A 7 -2.55 25.88 6.23
CA ALA A 7 -1.33 25.09 6.35
C ALA A 7 -0.49 25.13 5.06
N ILE A 8 -1.14 24.99 3.89
CA ILE A 8 -0.48 25.08 2.58
C ILE A 8 0.17 26.45 2.38
N LYS A 9 -0.57 27.53 2.63
CA LYS A 9 -0.07 28.92 2.45
C LYS A 9 1.10 29.20 3.39
N SER A 10 0.94 28.88 4.68
CA SER A 10 1.99 29.08 5.68
C SER A 10 3.27 28.33 5.32
N GLN A 11 3.15 27.08 4.90
CA GLN A 11 4.32 26.29 4.53
C GLN A 11 5.00 26.80 3.24
N ALA A 12 4.22 27.25 2.26
CA ALA A 12 4.76 27.82 1.03
C ALA A 12 5.54 29.11 1.28
N ASP A 13 5.12 29.93 2.26
CA ASP A 13 5.81 31.15 2.69
C ASP A 13 7.11 30.84 3.45
N GLN A 14 7.18 29.73 4.18
CA GLN A 14 8.35 29.35 4.99
C GLN A 14 9.41 28.59 4.17
N LEU A 15 8.99 27.49 3.52
CA LEU A 15 9.88 26.61 2.74
C LEU A 15 9.05 25.86 1.70
N SER A 16 9.21 26.25 0.44
CA SER A 16 8.49 25.64 -0.68
C SER A 16 9.04 24.25 -1.05
N PHE A 17 10.36 24.05 -0.94
CA PHE A 17 11.01 22.79 -1.31
C PHE A 17 12.32 22.55 -0.54
N ALA A 18 12.56 21.29 -0.16
CA ALA A 18 13.83 20.79 0.34
C ALA A 18 14.10 19.41 -0.27
N HIS A 19 15.28 19.18 -0.80
CA HIS A 19 15.63 17.88 -1.40
C HIS A 19 16.02 16.88 -0.30
N THR A 20 15.29 15.77 -0.20
CA THR A 20 15.46 14.75 0.86
C THR A 20 16.81 14.03 0.86
N GLY A 21 17.59 14.13 -0.20
CA GLY A 21 18.98 13.62 -0.23
C GLY A 21 19.95 14.44 0.63
N PHE A 22 19.58 15.65 1.07
CA PHE A 22 20.43 16.55 1.84
C PHE A 22 19.76 17.12 3.08
N CYS A 23 18.43 17.22 3.08
CA CYS A 23 17.65 17.88 4.11
C CYS A 23 16.37 17.10 4.40
N THR A 24 15.84 17.30 5.58
CA THR A 24 14.45 17.00 5.90
C THR A 24 13.68 18.30 6.15
N SER A 25 12.40 18.22 6.39
CA SER A 25 11.56 19.36 6.76
C SER A 25 10.63 18.98 7.90
N GLU A 26 10.35 19.96 8.77
CA GLU A 26 9.45 19.76 9.91
C GLU A 26 8.10 19.12 9.51
N PRO A 27 7.38 19.59 8.46
CA PRO A 27 6.13 18.94 8.07
C PRO A 27 6.30 17.51 7.55
N ALA A 28 7.43 17.14 6.96
CA ALA A 28 7.69 15.76 6.53
C ALA A 28 7.95 14.83 7.73
N GLU A 29 8.69 15.29 8.73
CA GLU A 29 8.92 14.55 9.99
C GLU A 29 7.60 14.37 10.75
N GLU A 30 6.84 15.44 10.94
CA GLU A 30 5.52 15.39 11.59
C GLU A 30 4.57 14.41 10.89
N LEU A 31 4.53 14.43 9.56
CA LEU A 31 3.70 13.51 8.78
C LEU A 31 4.11 12.06 9.02
N THR A 32 5.40 11.80 9.00
CA THR A 32 5.97 10.47 9.26
C THR A 32 5.57 9.96 10.64
N GLU A 33 5.73 10.79 11.69
CA GLU A 33 5.33 10.45 13.06
C GLU A 33 3.83 10.16 13.18
N LEU A 34 2.98 10.98 12.53
CA LEU A 34 1.54 10.77 12.54
C LEU A 34 1.15 9.45 11.85
N LEU A 35 1.76 9.15 10.70
CA LEU A 35 1.48 7.91 9.98
C LEU A 35 1.90 6.68 10.79
N ILE A 36 3.09 6.67 11.37
CA ILE A 36 3.61 5.57 12.20
C ILE A 36 2.77 5.36 13.46
N LYS A 37 2.37 6.45 14.11
CA LYS A 37 1.60 6.38 15.38
C LYS A 37 0.35 5.53 15.29
N TYR A 38 -0.28 5.49 14.12
CA TYR A 38 -1.52 4.77 13.89
C TYR A 38 -1.38 3.57 12.94
N ALA A 39 -0.14 3.29 12.51
CA ALA A 39 0.13 2.20 11.57
C ALA A 39 -0.18 0.82 12.18
N PRO A 40 -0.65 -0.14 11.39
CA PRO A 40 -0.89 -1.50 11.85
C PRO A 40 0.43 -2.26 12.06
N GLY A 41 0.48 -3.10 13.10
CA GLY A 41 1.62 -3.97 13.41
C GLY A 41 2.92 -3.19 13.61
N ASP A 42 3.98 -3.65 12.96
CA ASP A 42 5.35 -3.13 13.10
C ASP A 42 5.76 -2.19 11.96
N LEU A 43 4.79 -1.60 11.26
CA LEU A 43 5.06 -0.59 10.22
C LEU A 43 5.54 0.71 10.88
N ASP A 44 6.82 0.99 10.83
CA ASP A 44 7.44 2.11 11.54
C ASP A 44 8.43 2.91 10.68
N ARG A 45 8.48 2.65 9.39
CA ARG A 45 9.26 3.41 8.41
C ARG A 45 8.37 3.90 7.30
N VAL A 46 8.57 5.15 6.90
CA VAL A 46 7.75 5.84 5.89
C VAL A 46 8.62 6.38 4.77
N TYR A 47 8.22 6.11 3.56
CA TYR A 47 8.81 6.66 2.34
C TYR A 47 7.75 7.52 1.64
N LEU A 48 7.89 8.84 1.74
CA LEU A 48 6.95 9.80 1.16
C LEU A 48 7.17 9.92 -0.35
N VAL A 49 6.09 9.94 -1.12
CA VAL A 49 6.08 10.04 -2.59
C VAL A 49 4.99 11.01 -3.05
N SER A 50 4.84 11.24 -4.36
CA SER A 50 3.86 12.20 -4.88
C SER A 50 2.51 11.58 -5.24
N GLY A 51 2.35 10.26 -5.15
CA GLY A 51 1.09 9.61 -5.47
C GLY A 51 1.12 8.08 -5.38
N GLY A 52 -0.06 7.45 -5.62
CA GLY A 52 -0.24 6.01 -5.42
C GLY A 52 0.58 5.14 -6.37
N SER A 53 0.75 5.54 -7.65
CA SER A 53 1.58 4.77 -8.59
C SER A 53 3.05 4.76 -8.19
N GLU A 54 3.56 5.84 -7.62
CA GLU A 54 4.91 5.91 -7.08
C GLU A 54 5.04 5.08 -5.79
N ALA A 55 4.03 5.10 -4.93
CA ALA A 55 4.02 4.28 -3.71
C ALA A 55 4.09 2.78 -4.04
N THR A 56 3.28 2.31 -4.98
CA THR A 56 3.28 0.91 -5.41
C THR A 56 4.54 0.51 -6.17
N GLU A 57 5.09 1.40 -7.01
CA GLU A 57 6.38 1.17 -7.67
C GLU A 57 7.52 1.06 -6.66
N ALA A 58 7.54 1.94 -5.65
CA ALA A 58 8.50 1.88 -4.55
C ALA A 58 8.36 0.57 -3.75
N ALA A 59 7.13 0.13 -3.45
CA ALA A 59 6.87 -1.11 -2.72
C ALA A 59 7.40 -2.35 -3.46
N ILE A 60 7.17 -2.44 -4.78
CA ILE A 60 7.67 -3.54 -5.61
C ILE A 60 9.22 -3.57 -5.60
N LYS A 61 9.85 -2.41 -5.75
CA LYS A 61 11.31 -2.29 -5.76
C LYS A 61 11.92 -2.56 -4.39
N LEU A 62 11.27 -2.09 -3.32
CA LEU A 62 11.70 -2.35 -1.94
C LEU A 62 11.66 -3.84 -1.62
N ALA A 63 10.55 -4.53 -1.96
CA ALA A 63 10.42 -5.97 -1.78
C ALA A 63 11.53 -6.74 -2.53
N ARG A 64 11.85 -6.31 -3.75
CA ARG A 64 12.93 -6.94 -4.52
C ARG A 64 14.30 -6.68 -3.90
N GLN A 65 14.61 -5.45 -3.51
CA GLN A 65 15.90 -5.11 -2.90
C GLN A 65 16.07 -5.81 -1.56
N PHE A 66 15.04 -5.85 -0.73
CA PHE A 66 15.03 -6.59 0.54
C PHE A 66 15.47 -8.05 0.35
N HIS A 67 14.86 -8.78 -0.60
CA HIS A 67 15.22 -10.18 -0.82
C HIS A 67 16.64 -10.39 -1.36
N ILE A 68 17.15 -9.46 -2.19
CA ILE A 68 18.55 -9.50 -2.62
C ILE A 68 19.47 -9.38 -1.41
N GLU A 69 19.22 -8.38 -0.56
CA GLU A 69 20.08 -8.07 0.59
C GLU A 69 19.91 -9.07 1.73
N ASN A 70 18.76 -9.72 1.81
CA ASN A 70 18.50 -10.84 2.72
C ASN A 70 19.09 -12.18 2.21
N GLY A 71 19.88 -12.16 1.13
CA GLY A 71 20.53 -13.36 0.59
C GLY A 71 19.61 -14.29 -0.20
N GLU A 72 18.45 -13.82 -0.65
CA GLU A 72 17.46 -14.58 -1.42
C GLU A 72 17.25 -14.01 -2.84
N PRO A 73 18.30 -13.88 -3.69
CA PRO A 73 18.22 -13.21 -5.00
C PRO A 73 17.26 -13.90 -5.98
N GLU A 74 16.91 -15.16 -5.76
CA GLU A 74 15.96 -15.89 -6.60
C GLU A 74 14.50 -15.45 -6.40
N ARG A 75 14.16 -14.77 -5.30
CA ARG A 75 12.85 -14.20 -5.06
C ARG A 75 12.61 -12.97 -5.92
N LYS A 76 11.95 -13.15 -7.05
CA LYS A 76 11.69 -12.11 -8.07
C LYS A 76 10.27 -12.11 -8.61
N ASN A 77 9.49 -13.15 -8.33
CA ASN A 77 8.12 -13.25 -8.82
C ASN A 77 7.17 -12.48 -7.91
N LEU A 78 6.35 -11.64 -8.52
CA LEU A 78 5.25 -10.96 -7.86
C LEU A 78 3.94 -11.69 -8.18
N ILE A 79 3.09 -11.88 -7.17
CA ILE A 79 1.72 -12.35 -7.33
C ILE A 79 0.77 -11.20 -6.99
N ALA A 80 -0.28 -11.02 -7.78
CA ALA A 80 -1.34 -10.06 -7.54
C ALA A 80 -2.71 -10.67 -7.88
N ARG A 81 -3.78 -9.88 -7.83
CA ARG A 81 -5.13 -10.38 -8.17
C ARG A 81 -5.58 -9.90 -9.54
N LYS A 82 -6.32 -10.73 -10.26
CA LYS A 82 -7.09 -10.32 -11.43
C LYS A 82 -8.04 -9.18 -11.03
N GLN A 83 -8.34 -8.30 -11.97
CA GLN A 83 -9.24 -7.16 -11.80
C GLN A 83 -8.83 -6.19 -10.68
N SER A 84 -7.55 -6.18 -10.27
CA SER A 84 -7.00 -5.18 -9.36
C SER A 84 -6.51 -3.93 -10.10
N TYR A 85 -6.27 -2.85 -9.35
CA TYR A 85 -5.64 -1.63 -9.87
C TYR A 85 -4.63 -1.08 -8.88
N HIS A 86 -3.37 -1.02 -9.29
CA HIS A 86 -2.26 -0.58 -8.44
C HIS A 86 -1.54 0.68 -8.96
N GLY A 87 -1.99 1.23 -10.07
CA GLY A 87 -1.38 2.41 -10.67
C GLY A 87 -1.08 2.23 -12.16
N ASN A 88 -0.32 3.17 -12.74
CA ASN A 88 -0.04 3.21 -14.18
C ASN A 88 1.43 3.46 -14.53
N THR A 89 2.36 3.45 -13.58
CA THR A 89 3.78 3.19 -13.87
C THR A 89 3.93 1.74 -14.35
N LEU A 90 5.00 1.40 -15.04
CA LEU A 90 5.11 0.08 -15.68
C LEU A 90 5.03 -1.08 -14.68
N GLY A 91 5.69 -0.97 -13.51
CA GLY A 91 5.59 -1.99 -12.46
C GLY A 91 4.20 -2.05 -11.82
N ALA A 92 3.62 -0.90 -11.47
CA ALA A 92 2.27 -0.83 -10.91
C ALA A 92 1.21 -1.33 -11.90
N LEU A 93 1.34 -1.01 -13.20
CA LEU A 93 0.46 -1.51 -14.25
C LEU A 93 0.62 -3.02 -14.46
N ALA A 94 1.85 -3.53 -14.35
CA ALA A 94 2.11 -4.97 -14.42
C ALA A 94 1.46 -5.73 -13.26
N ALA A 95 1.53 -5.19 -12.04
CA ALA A 95 0.85 -5.73 -10.86
C ALA A 95 -0.68 -5.67 -10.99
N GLY A 96 -1.23 -4.61 -11.61
CA GLY A 96 -2.66 -4.48 -11.86
C GLY A 96 -3.20 -5.62 -12.72
N GLY A 97 -4.35 -6.18 -12.33
CA GLY A 97 -4.98 -7.33 -13.00
C GLY A 97 -6.07 -6.97 -14.01
N ASN A 98 -6.26 -5.69 -14.33
CA ASN A 98 -7.25 -5.24 -15.31
C ASN A 98 -6.67 -5.33 -16.74
N GLU A 99 -7.07 -6.36 -17.48
CA GLU A 99 -6.54 -6.66 -18.82
C GLU A 99 -6.77 -5.51 -19.82
N TRP A 100 -7.90 -4.83 -19.77
CA TRP A 100 -8.19 -3.70 -20.65
C TRP A 100 -7.14 -2.59 -20.53
N ARG A 101 -6.69 -2.29 -19.31
CA ARG A 101 -5.66 -1.27 -19.06
C ARG A 101 -4.27 -1.72 -19.48
N ARG A 102 -3.99 -3.02 -19.43
CA ARG A 102 -2.68 -3.64 -19.71
C ARG A 102 -2.44 -3.92 -21.18
N LYS A 103 -3.48 -4.18 -21.93
CA LYS A 103 -3.42 -4.75 -23.30
C LYS A 103 -2.45 -4.02 -24.23
N GLN A 104 -2.51 -2.69 -24.28
CA GLN A 104 -1.65 -1.90 -25.18
C GLN A 104 -0.18 -1.87 -24.71
N PHE A 105 0.06 -2.00 -23.42
CA PHE A 105 1.37 -1.88 -22.80
C PHE A 105 2.00 -3.24 -22.48
N SER A 106 1.33 -4.34 -22.80
CA SER A 106 1.78 -5.69 -22.45
C SER A 106 3.24 -6.01 -22.84
N PRO A 107 3.78 -5.53 -23.98
CA PRO A 107 5.18 -5.78 -24.32
C PRO A 107 6.20 -5.08 -23.42
N LEU A 108 5.77 -4.11 -22.62
CA LEU A 108 6.61 -3.31 -21.72
C LEU A 108 6.52 -3.78 -20.26
N LEU A 109 5.57 -4.67 -19.95
CA LEU A 109 5.27 -5.06 -18.57
C LEU A 109 6.16 -6.21 -18.11
N ILE A 110 6.60 -6.13 -16.85
CA ILE A 110 7.23 -7.26 -16.19
C ILE A 110 6.21 -8.40 -16.00
N ASN A 111 6.70 -9.63 -15.89
CA ASN A 111 5.83 -10.78 -15.65
C ASN A 111 5.33 -10.79 -14.21
N VAL A 112 4.00 -10.78 -14.03
CA VAL A 112 3.31 -10.87 -12.75
C VAL A 112 2.25 -11.96 -12.84
N SER A 113 2.20 -12.82 -11.83
CA SER A 113 1.17 -13.86 -11.74
C SER A 113 -0.11 -13.30 -11.13
N HIS A 114 -1.27 -13.66 -11.69
CA HIS A 114 -2.55 -13.14 -11.20
C HIS A 114 -3.49 -14.27 -10.80
N ILE A 115 -3.83 -14.32 -9.51
CA ILE A 115 -4.86 -15.20 -8.95
C ILE A 115 -6.23 -14.54 -9.03
N SER A 116 -7.29 -15.28 -8.70
CA SER A 116 -8.66 -14.76 -8.73
C SER A 116 -8.89 -13.65 -7.68
N PRO A 117 -9.78 -12.68 -7.94
CA PRO A 117 -10.19 -11.71 -6.93
C PRO A 117 -11.09 -12.37 -5.87
N CYS A 118 -11.03 -11.88 -4.63
CA CYS A 118 -12.04 -12.24 -3.64
C CYS A 118 -13.33 -11.45 -3.92
N TYR A 119 -14.18 -11.99 -4.80
CA TYR A 119 -15.42 -11.34 -5.26
C TYR A 119 -16.61 -12.27 -5.03
N GLU A 120 -17.12 -12.27 -3.81
CA GLU A 120 -18.17 -13.16 -3.33
C GLU A 120 -19.40 -13.20 -4.25
N TYR A 121 -19.89 -12.05 -4.66
CA TYR A 121 -21.13 -11.93 -5.47
C TYR A 121 -21.10 -12.76 -6.77
N ILE A 122 -19.92 -12.95 -7.36
CA ILE A 122 -19.79 -13.67 -8.65
C ILE A 122 -19.17 -15.07 -8.46
N LEU A 123 -18.25 -15.24 -7.52
CA LEU A 123 -17.38 -16.42 -7.47
C LEU A 123 -17.69 -17.39 -6.32
N ARG A 124 -18.59 -17.02 -5.39
CA ARG A 124 -19.01 -17.91 -4.33
C ARG A 124 -20.03 -18.93 -4.88
N GLU A 125 -19.82 -20.21 -4.58
CA GLU A 125 -20.74 -21.28 -4.90
C GLU A 125 -21.96 -21.27 -3.95
N GLU A 126 -23.13 -21.72 -4.42
CA GLU A 126 -24.35 -21.69 -3.62
C GLU A 126 -24.25 -22.55 -2.33
N THR A 127 -23.39 -23.56 -2.36
CA THR A 127 -23.17 -24.48 -1.22
C THR A 127 -22.14 -23.96 -0.21
N GLU A 128 -21.42 -22.87 -0.52
CA GLU A 128 -20.39 -22.32 0.36
C GLU A 128 -20.94 -21.24 1.28
N THR A 129 -20.47 -21.21 2.51
CA THR A 129 -20.55 -20.02 3.35
C THR A 129 -19.54 -18.96 2.85
N ALA A 130 -19.73 -17.68 3.22
CA ALA A 130 -18.77 -16.63 2.87
C ALA A 130 -17.36 -16.93 3.41
N TYR A 131 -17.26 -17.54 4.59
CA TYR A 131 -15.97 -17.92 5.16
C TYR A 131 -15.28 -19.05 4.37
N GLU A 132 -16.00 -20.13 4.01
CA GLU A 132 -15.46 -21.23 3.21
C GLU A 132 -14.98 -20.73 1.84
N TYR A 133 -15.79 -19.87 1.21
CA TYR A 133 -15.40 -19.17 -0.02
C TYR A 133 -14.09 -18.39 0.16
N GLY A 134 -13.99 -17.58 1.21
CA GLY A 134 -12.77 -16.82 1.52
C GLY A 134 -11.55 -17.72 1.70
N GLN A 135 -11.72 -18.87 2.41
CA GLN A 135 -10.64 -19.83 2.58
C GLN A 135 -10.20 -20.47 1.26
N ARG A 136 -11.15 -20.80 0.37
CA ARG A 136 -10.86 -21.34 -0.96
C ARG A 136 -10.14 -20.33 -1.84
N MET A 137 -10.60 -19.06 -1.85
CA MET A 137 -9.95 -18.00 -2.63
C MET A 137 -8.54 -17.68 -2.13
N ALA A 138 -8.32 -17.73 -0.81
CA ALA A 138 -6.97 -17.55 -0.27
C ALA A 138 -6.06 -18.74 -0.57
N GLN A 139 -6.60 -19.96 -0.73
CA GLN A 139 -5.83 -21.14 -1.10
C GLN A 139 -5.17 -20.98 -2.48
N GLU A 140 -5.78 -20.24 -3.41
CA GLU A 140 -5.16 -19.97 -4.72
C GLU A 140 -3.79 -19.29 -4.60
N LEU A 141 -3.56 -18.49 -3.54
CA LEU A 141 -2.24 -17.90 -3.30
C LEU A 141 -1.20 -18.98 -2.99
N GLU A 142 -1.54 -19.91 -2.09
CA GLU A 142 -0.62 -21.01 -1.75
C GLU A 142 -0.31 -21.89 -2.95
N ASP A 143 -1.36 -22.27 -3.70
CA ASP A 143 -1.23 -23.09 -4.90
C ASP A 143 -0.32 -22.40 -5.95
N GLU A 144 -0.44 -21.09 -6.10
CA GLU A 144 0.38 -20.31 -7.02
C GLU A 144 1.83 -20.16 -6.53
N ILE A 145 2.05 -19.96 -5.23
CA ILE A 145 3.39 -19.98 -4.63
C ILE A 145 4.08 -21.33 -4.89
N LEU A 146 3.37 -22.43 -4.66
CA LEU A 146 3.90 -23.78 -4.90
C LEU A 146 4.20 -24.02 -6.39
N ARG A 147 3.34 -23.55 -7.28
CA ARG A 147 3.53 -23.66 -8.74
C ARG A 147 4.76 -22.89 -9.24
N LEU A 148 4.97 -21.66 -8.71
CA LEU A 148 6.12 -20.82 -9.08
C LEU A 148 7.44 -21.29 -8.43
N GLY A 149 7.34 -22.04 -7.36
CA GLY A 149 8.43 -22.41 -6.47
C GLY A 149 8.55 -21.42 -5.28
N PRO A 150 8.36 -21.88 -4.03
CA PRO A 150 8.27 -21.03 -2.85
C PRO A 150 9.41 -20.03 -2.67
N LYS A 151 10.64 -20.44 -3.06
CA LYS A 151 11.84 -19.58 -2.96
C LYS A 151 11.98 -18.55 -4.09
N SER A 152 11.07 -18.55 -5.06
CA SER A 152 11.10 -17.62 -6.19
C SER A 152 10.13 -16.43 -6.03
N VAL A 153 9.18 -16.53 -5.11
CA VAL A 153 8.13 -15.50 -4.90
C VAL A 153 8.62 -14.48 -3.88
N MET A 154 8.62 -13.21 -4.28
CA MET A 154 9.05 -12.11 -3.41
C MET A 154 7.89 -11.51 -2.62
N ALA A 155 6.72 -11.34 -3.24
CA ALA A 155 5.60 -10.66 -2.60
C ALA A 155 4.25 -11.06 -3.21
N PHE A 156 3.20 -10.89 -2.40
CA PHE A 156 1.80 -10.84 -2.84
C PHE A 156 1.26 -9.42 -2.64
N MET A 157 0.65 -8.83 -3.68
CA MET A 157 0.07 -7.48 -3.64
C MET A 157 -1.44 -7.53 -3.81
N ALA A 158 -2.17 -6.83 -2.93
CA ALA A 158 -3.63 -6.76 -2.98
C ALA A 158 -4.19 -5.45 -2.38
N GLU A 159 -5.38 -5.06 -2.85
CA GLU A 159 -6.20 -4.02 -2.20
C GLU A 159 -7.09 -4.68 -1.13
N PRO A 160 -7.17 -4.21 0.12
CA PRO A 160 -8.16 -4.71 1.09
C PRO A 160 -9.59 -4.59 0.57
N VAL A 161 -9.92 -3.46 -0.03
CA VAL A 161 -11.17 -3.25 -0.78
C VAL A 161 -10.82 -2.88 -2.21
N VAL A 162 -11.21 -3.70 -3.18
CA VAL A 162 -10.94 -3.43 -4.60
C VAL A 162 -11.81 -2.28 -5.07
N GLY A 163 -11.17 -1.14 -5.35
CA GLY A 163 -11.88 0.10 -5.65
C GLY A 163 -12.22 0.26 -7.14
N ALA A 164 -11.23 0.71 -7.90
CA ALA A 164 -11.40 1.28 -9.24
C ALA A 164 -11.92 0.29 -10.32
N THR A 165 -11.72 -0.99 -10.15
CA THR A 165 -11.97 -2.01 -11.19
C THR A 165 -13.14 -2.94 -10.88
N LEU A 166 -13.58 -3.01 -9.62
CA LEU A 166 -14.72 -3.82 -9.19
C LEU A 166 -15.84 -3.02 -8.52
N GLY A 167 -15.64 -1.72 -8.23
CA GLY A 167 -16.67 -0.86 -7.65
C GLY A 167 -16.83 -1.03 -6.14
N ALA A 168 -15.73 -0.98 -5.39
CA ALA A 168 -15.67 -1.06 -3.94
C ALA A 168 -16.09 -2.44 -3.37
N VAL A 169 -15.40 -3.50 -3.80
CA VAL A 169 -15.62 -4.88 -3.33
C VAL A 169 -14.64 -5.22 -2.20
N PRO A 170 -15.13 -5.36 -0.95
CA PRO A 170 -14.33 -5.87 0.17
C PRO A 170 -14.08 -7.37 0.03
N ALA A 171 -13.00 -7.86 0.64
CA ALA A 171 -12.85 -9.29 0.85
C ALA A 171 -13.82 -9.78 1.93
N VAL A 172 -14.15 -11.07 1.90
CA VAL A 172 -14.96 -11.69 2.96
C VAL A 172 -14.11 -11.97 4.21
N ASP A 173 -14.78 -12.09 5.36
CA ASP A 173 -14.12 -12.40 6.62
C ASP A 173 -13.25 -13.67 6.54
N GLY A 174 -12.06 -13.60 7.12
CA GLY A 174 -11.11 -14.71 7.16
C GLY A 174 -10.20 -14.83 5.94
N TYR A 175 -10.48 -14.12 4.83
CA TYR A 175 -9.64 -14.15 3.62
C TYR A 175 -8.23 -13.60 3.92
N PHE A 176 -8.12 -12.36 4.38
CA PHE A 176 -6.81 -11.75 4.63
C PHE A 176 -6.05 -12.38 5.79
N GLN A 177 -6.73 -12.91 6.80
CA GLN A 177 -6.10 -13.67 7.87
C GLN A 177 -5.41 -14.94 7.34
N LYS A 178 -6.03 -15.64 6.38
CA LYS A 178 -5.41 -16.79 5.71
C LYS A 178 -4.28 -16.35 4.78
N ILE A 179 -4.47 -15.28 4.02
CA ILE A 179 -3.41 -14.69 3.18
C ILE A 179 -2.16 -14.38 4.01
N ARG A 180 -2.31 -13.71 5.17
CA ARG A 180 -1.17 -13.38 6.03
C ARG A 180 -0.43 -14.64 6.49
N LYS A 181 -1.16 -15.66 6.93
CA LYS A 181 -0.57 -16.93 7.34
C LYS A 181 0.21 -17.63 6.21
N ILE A 182 -0.33 -17.61 5.00
CA ILE A 182 0.35 -18.17 3.83
C ILE A 182 1.64 -17.39 3.54
N CYS A 183 1.57 -16.05 3.53
CA CYS A 183 2.74 -15.21 3.34
C CYS A 183 3.83 -15.51 4.38
N ASP A 184 3.46 -15.59 5.66
CA ASP A 184 4.38 -15.92 6.76
C ASP A 184 5.02 -17.31 6.57
N GLN A 185 4.22 -18.31 6.22
CA GLN A 185 4.67 -19.68 6.04
C GLN A 185 5.75 -19.81 4.96
N TYR A 186 5.64 -19.04 3.88
CA TYR A 186 6.54 -19.12 2.73
C TYR A 186 7.58 -18.00 2.67
N GLY A 187 7.60 -17.07 3.63
CA GLY A 187 8.48 -15.90 3.62
C GLY A 187 8.21 -14.98 2.43
N VAL A 188 6.96 -14.86 2.01
CA VAL A 188 6.48 -13.97 0.96
C VAL A 188 6.01 -12.67 1.60
N LEU A 189 6.49 -11.51 1.13
CA LEU A 189 6.05 -10.23 1.67
C LEU A 189 4.60 -9.94 1.28
N LEU A 190 3.79 -9.51 2.25
CA LEU A 190 2.44 -9.00 1.99
C LEU A 190 2.50 -7.49 1.75
N ILE A 191 2.13 -7.06 0.55
CA ILE A 191 1.99 -5.65 0.18
C ILE A 191 0.50 -5.33 0.10
N LEU A 192 0.01 -4.43 0.95
CA LEU A 192 -1.35 -3.94 0.85
C LEU A 192 -1.40 -2.55 0.20
N ASP A 193 -2.19 -2.46 -0.85
CA ASP A 193 -2.50 -1.21 -1.53
C ASP A 193 -3.79 -0.60 -0.96
N GLU A 194 -3.61 0.38 -0.09
CA GLU A 194 -4.69 1.16 0.50
C GLU A 194 -4.85 2.56 -0.10
N VAL A 195 -4.28 2.78 -1.27
CA VAL A 195 -4.37 4.06 -1.98
C VAL A 195 -5.82 4.54 -2.14
N MET A 196 -6.77 3.62 -2.29
CA MET A 196 -8.17 3.95 -2.45
C MET A 196 -9.01 3.71 -1.20
N CYS A 197 -8.75 2.65 -0.46
CA CYS A 197 -9.58 2.23 0.67
C CYS A 197 -9.08 2.73 2.03
N GLY A 198 -7.83 3.19 2.14
CA GLY A 198 -7.26 3.76 3.36
C GLY A 198 -7.70 5.19 3.66
N MET A 199 -7.05 5.79 4.64
CA MET A 199 -7.22 7.18 5.06
C MET A 199 -8.67 7.53 5.45
N GLY A 200 -9.33 6.65 6.21
CA GLY A 200 -10.66 6.86 6.76
C GLY A 200 -11.82 6.40 5.87
N ARG A 201 -11.56 5.97 4.62
CA ARG A 201 -12.60 5.61 3.64
C ARG A 201 -13.50 4.45 4.11
N THR A 202 -12.95 3.49 4.86
CA THR A 202 -13.66 2.31 5.39
C THR A 202 -14.09 2.46 6.85
N GLY A 203 -13.91 3.65 7.45
CA GLY A 203 -14.13 3.87 8.88
C GLY A 203 -12.87 3.66 9.75
N TYR A 204 -11.80 3.13 9.16
CA TYR A 204 -10.49 2.99 9.79
C TYR A 204 -9.48 3.86 9.07
N LEU A 205 -8.46 4.37 9.78
CA LEU A 205 -7.37 5.13 9.13
C LEU A 205 -6.64 4.22 8.12
N TYR A 206 -6.35 3.01 8.51
CA TYR A 206 -5.84 1.94 7.65
C TYR A 206 -6.88 0.84 7.50
N ALA A 207 -7.26 0.53 6.25
CA ALA A 207 -8.38 -0.38 5.97
C ALA A 207 -8.13 -1.81 6.47
N CYS A 208 -6.90 -2.29 6.49
CA CYS A 208 -6.51 -3.61 6.97
C CYS A 208 -6.77 -3.82 8.47
N ASN A 209 -6.98 -2.75 9.25
CA ASN A 209 -7.40 -2.86 10.65
C ASN A 209 -8.77 -3.53 10.79
N ALA A 210 -9.64 -3.44 9.80
CA ALA A 210 -10.92 -4.16 9.80
C ALA A 210 -10.73 -5.69 9.82
N ASP A 211 -9.70 -6.18 9.15
CA ASP A 211 -9.35 -7.61 9.10
C ASP A 211 -8.43 -8.04 10.26
N ASN A 212 -8.00 -7.09 11.10
CA ASN A 212 -7.05 -7.31 12.19
C ASN A 212 -5.75 -8.00 11.72
N ILE A 213 -5.20 -7.53 10.60
CA ILE A 213 -3.93 -7.99 10.03
C ILE A 213 -2.99 -6.81 9.81
N ALA A 214 -1.69 -7.09 9.75
CA ALA A 214 -0.66 -6.13 9.37
C ALA A 214 0.11 -6.64 8.13
N PRO A 215 0.32 -5.79 7.11
CA PRO A 215 1.20 -6.12 5.99
C PRO A 215 2.67 -5.86 6.35
N ASP A 216 3.57 -6.36 5.50
CA ASP A 216 5.00 -6.02 5.56
C ASP A 216 5.28 -4.66 4.92
N ILE A 217 4.50 -4.32 3.88
CA ILE A 217 4.56 -3.04 3.15
C ILE A 217 3.13 -2.54 2.90
N LEU A 218 2.90 -1.25 3.11
CA LEU A 218 1.61 -0.60 2.93
C LEU A 218 1.73 0.63 2.04
N CYS A 219 0.85 0.77 1.04
CA CYS A 219 0.81 1.92 0.14
C CYS A 219 -0.44 2.76 0.37
N ILE A 220 -0.27 4.06 0.55
CA ILE A 220 -1.36 5.03 0.73
C ILE A 220 -1.15 6.26 -0.17
N ALA A 221 -2.23 6.91 -0.56
CA ALA A 221 -2.24 8.19 -1.28
C ALA A 221 -3.67 8.80 -1.24
N LYS A 222 -4.09 9.48 -2.27
CA LYS A 222 -5.45 10.06 -2.46
C LYS A 222 -6.02 10.72 -1.20
N GLY A 223 -6.64 9.94 -0.30
CA GLY A 223 -7.18 10.40 0.98
C GLY A 223 -6.15 11.09 1.86
N LEU A 224 -4.88 10.70 1.77
CA LEU A 224 -3.78 11.30 2.51
C LEU A 224 -3.66 12.80 2.26
N GLY A 225 -3.79 13.24 1.00
CA GLY A 225 -3.79 14.65 0.63
C GLY A 225 -5.19 15.24 0.43
N ALA A 226 -6.24 14.42 0.52
CA ALA A 226 -7.66 14.78 0.30
C ALA A 226 -7.92 15.64 -0.96
N GLY A 227 -7.05 15.52 -1.98
CA GLY A 227 -7.13 16.30 -3.21
C GLY A 227 -6.52 17.70 -3.15
N TYR A 228 -6.03 18.15 -2.00
CA TYR A 228 -5.41 19.47 -1.85
C TYR A 228 -3.99 19.51 -2.42
N GLN A 229 -3.21 18.45 -2.20
CA GLN A 229 -1.85 18.32 -2.74
C GLN A 229 -1.59 16.88 -3.21
N PRO A 230 -0.79 16.69 -4.27
CA PRO A 230 -0.34 15.37 -4.67
C PRO A 230 0.66 14.83 -3.63
N ILE A 231 0.27 13.74 -2.97
CA ILE A 231 1.09 13.05 -1.98
C ILE A 231 0.68 11.59 -1.89
N GLY A 232 1.64 10.74 -1.58
CA GLY A 232 1.48 9.34 -1.24
C GLY A 232 2.56 8.93 -0.26
N ALA A 233 2.44 7.73 0.27
CA ALA A 233 3.46 7.13 1.10
C ALA A 233 3.47 5.61 0.91
N MET A 234 4.66 5.03 1.08
CA MET A 234 4.88 3.62 1.30
C MET A 234 5.41 3.46 2.73
N LEU A 235 4.78 2.62 3.52
CA LEU A 235 5.23 2.25 4.85
C LEU A 235 5.83 0.84 4.80
N CYS A 236 6.85 0.56 5.60
CA CYS A 236 7.40 -0.78 5.77
C CYS A 236 7.81 -1.04 7.23
N THR A 237 8.09 -2.30 7.54
CA THR A 237 8.56 -2.71 8.86
C THR A 237 10.04 -2.34 9.07
N SER A 238 10.45 -2.16 10.33
CA SER A 238 11.87 -2.03 10.71
C SER A 238 12.72 -3.16 10.15
N HIS A 239 12.21 -4.37 10.13
CA HIS A 239 12.95 -5.54 9.60
C HIS A 239 13.40 -5.32 8.14
N ILE A 240 12.53 -4.79 7.29
CA ILE A 240 12.88 -4.49 5.89
C ILE A 240 13.90 -3.35 5.83
N TYR A 241 13.68 -2.29 6.60
CA TYR A 241 14.57 -1.13 6.66
C TYR A 241 15.98 -1.53 7.13
N GLU A 242 16.09 -2.22 8.25
CA GLU A 242 17.37 -2.65 8.86
C GLU A 242 18.15 -3.60 7.94
N CYS A 243 17.46 -4.48 7.20
CA CYS A 243 18.09 -5.35 6.21
C CYS A 243 18.81 -4.51 5.14
N ILE A 244 18.19 -3.45 4.63
CA ILE A 244 18.79 -2.56 3.63
C ILE A 244 19.86 -1.66 4.25
N GLU A 245 19.62 -1.12 5.45
CA GLU A 245 20.57 -0.27 6.17
C GLU A 245 21.88 -1.02 6.46
N ASN A 246 21.78 -2.26 6.90
CA ASN A 246 22.95 -3.10 7.20
C ASN A 246 23.57 -3.75 5.93
N GLY A 247 22.85 -3.77 4.82
CA GLY A 247 23.30 -4.25 3.52
C GLY A 247 23.95 -3.16 2.69
N SER A 248 23.27 -2.69 1.66
CA SER A 248 23.76 -1.61 0.78
C SER A 248 23.75 -0.22 1.41
N GLY A 249 23.03 -0.04 2.52
CA GLY A 249 22.90 1.24 3.24
C GLY A 249 21.95 2.24 2.58
N LEU A 250 21.35 1.91 1.43
CA LEU A 250 20.50 2.84 0.69
C LEU A 250 19.42 2.11 -0.10
N PHE A 251 18.17 2.53 0.06
CA PHE A 251 17.10 2.13 -0.87
C PHE A 251 17.35 2.77 -2.25
N GLN A 252 17.65 1.93 -3.25
CA GLN A 252 18.07 2.35 -4.61
C GLN A 252 16.88 2.85 -5.45
N HIS A 253 16.11 3.78 -4.91
CA HIS A 253 14.95 4.38 -5.53
C HIS A 253 14.73 5.79 -5.01
N GLY A 254 14.32 6.71 -5.87
CA GLY A 254 14.07 8.08 -5.45
C GLY A 254 13.40 8.93 -6.53
N HIS A 255 12.77 10.00 -6.08
CA HIS A 255 12.18 11.05 -6.90
C HIS A 255 12.58 12.41 -6.34
N THR A 256 12.72 13.41 -7.19
CA THR A 256 13.15 14.75 -6.78
C THR A 256 12.24 15.37 -5.71
N TYR A 257 10.93 15.13 -5.79
CA TYR A 257 9.95 15.77 -4.92
C TYR A 257 9.46 14.87 -3.76
N LEU A 258 10.28 13.90 -3.32
CA LEU A 258 10.00 13.14 -2.12
C LEU A 258 9.85 14.06 -0.90
N GLY A 259 8.84 13.80 -0.06
CA GLY A 259 8.66 14.55 1.19
C GLY A 259 8.46 16.06 0.97
N HIS A 260 7.84 16.48 -0.15
CA HIS A 260 7.63 17.89 -0.48
C HIS A 260 6.96 18.64 0.67
N PRO A 261 7.60 19.69 1.26
CA PRO A 261 7.14 20.30 2.50
C PRO A 261 5.70 20.78 2.47
N VAL A 262 5.29 21.43 1.37
CA VAL A 262 3.92 21.96 1.22
C VAL A 262 2.90 20.83 1.12
N ALA A 263 3.24 19.72 0.46
CA ALA A 263 2.37 18.56 0.36
C ALA A 263 2.26 17.82 1.72
N ALA A 264 3.36 17.72 2.46
CA ALA A 264 3.38 17.15 3.80
C ALA A 264 2.57 17.99 4.80
N ALA A 265 2.70 19.32 4.77
CA ALA A 265 1.89 20.22 5.61
C ALA A 265 0.39 20.10 5.33
N ALA A 266 0.01 19.97 4.05
CA ALA A 266 -1.38 19.71 3.68
C ALA A 266 -1.88 18.37 4.25
N ALA A 267 -1.07 17.30 4.11
CA ALA A 267 -1.43 15.98 4.61
C ALA A 267 -1.52 15.93 6.13
N ASN A 268 -0.65 16.62 6.86
CA ASN A 268 -0.74 16.77 8.32
C ASN A 268 -2.09 17.38 8.74
N ALA A 269 -2.49 18.46 8.10
CA ALA A 269 -3.78 19.10 8.37
C ALA A 269 -4.95 18.16 8.03
N VAL A 270 -4.88 17.42 6.93
CA VAL A 270 -5.90 16.43 6.54
C VAL A 270 -6.02 15.30 7.56
N ILE A 271 -4.89 14.71 7.98
CA ILE A 271 -4.91 13.61 8.97
C ILE A 271 -5.44 14.09 10.31
N LYS A 272 -4.99 15.23 10.81
CA LYS A 272 -5.49 15.81 12.07
C LYS A 272 -7.01 15.99 12.05
N LEU A 273 -7.55 16.51 10.95
CA LEU A 273 -8.99 16.66 10.76
C LEU A 273 -9.70 15.30 10.66
N SER A 274 -9.15 14.37 9.91
CA SER A 274 -9.71 13.02 9.74
C SER A 274 -9.74 12.22 11.04
N LEU A 275 -8.72 12.33 11.88
CA LEU A 275 -8.66 11.63 13.17
C LEU A 275 -9.75 12.09 14.13
N ILE A 276 -10.17 13.36 14.10
CA ILE A 276 -11.31 13.84 14.87
C ILE A 276 -12.58 13.08 14.47
N HIS A 277 -12.81 12.91 13.17
CA HIS A 277 -14.01 12.21 12.65
C HIS A 277 -13.98 10.70 12.89
N ILE A 278 -12.82 10.06 12.86
CA ILE A 278 -12.66 8.62 13.13
C ILE A 278 -12.78 8.32 14.63
N SER A 279 -12.18 9.17 15.49
CA SER A 279 -12.15 8.96 16.93
C SER A 279 -13.42 9.41 17.65
N GLU A 280 -14.17 10.37 17.08
CA GLU A 280 -15.36 10.97 17.69
C GLU A 280 -16.52 11.07 16.68
N PRO A 281 -17.00 9.95 16.11
CA PRO A 281 -18.05 9.99 15.07
C PRO A 281 -19.38 10.59 15.53
N THR A 282 -19.62 10.65 16.84
CA THR A 282 -20.87 11.21 17.41
C THR A 282 -20.93 12.73 17.40
N ARG A 283 -19.83 13.44 17.19
CA ARG A 283 -19.84 14.92 17.10
C ARG A 283 -20.39 15.45 15.77
N GLN A 284 -20.61 14.62 14.77
CA GLN A 284 -21.14 15.04 13.45
C GLN A 284 -22.65 15.35 13.46
N PHE A 285 -23.37 15.00 14.50
CA PHE A 285 -24.84 15.13 14.58
C PHE A 285 -25.34 16.07 15.70
N ALA A 286 -24.49 16.91 16.23
CA ALA A 286 -24.84 17.92 17.23
C ALA A 286 -24.94 19.31 16.63
#